data_c8eda979987662ccbffeaf94a99ae21d
#
_entry.id   c8eda979987662ccbffeaf94a99ae21d
#
_cell.length_a   1.000
_cell.length_b   1.000
_cell.length_c   1.000
_cell.angle_alpha   90.00
_cell.angle_beta   90.00
_cell.angle_gamma   90.00
#
_symmetry.space_group_name_H-M   'P 1'
#
loop_
_entity.id
_entity.type
_entity.pdbx_description
1 polymer ?
#
loop_
_entity_poly.entity_id
_entity_poly.type
_entity_poly.pdbx_seq_one_letter_code
_entity_poly.pdbx_strand_id
1 'polypeptide(L)'
;EFEEEVPDGAIFYSTFDKELASQTFGDGGQWPFLDQFEGWINHKGSGVANVAYDFKSMSARTNQSSKGSLSLYDGSGKNNIFFSTAPNYFTIQKIAVTSQNLRLSFGAQRYAQGATNTFIKSDFVVRLSADGQLWSQALDYDFGSVADEPGEWRLATADFTLPAGTGTLYIKFEAKMSSVNRIDDVLLTPGNGGQAIEFGKEEETPLSTIAEVLAAPIDEVYKVEGQVIGTHSKGFLVKDATGTILVFKKNHGMTVGDKVTVEGATSEYGGMKQFGETSE
;
A
#
# COMPACT_ATOMS: atom_id res chain seq x y z
N GLU A 1 21.33 -4.13 -28.11
CA GLU A 1 20.62 -4.20 -26.81
C GLU A 1 21.50 -3.45 -25.81
N PHE A 2 21.02 -2.33 -25.30
CA PHE A 2 21.68 -1.71 -24.14
C PHE A 2 21.33 -2.58 -22.94
N GLU A 3 22.31 -3.29 -22.42
CA GLU A 3 22.15 -4.05 -21.18
C GLU A 3 21.99 -3.01 -20.06
N GLU A 4 20.87 -3.04 -19.38
CA GLU A 4 20.57 -2.14 -18.31
C GLU A 4 21.55 -2.36 -17.15
N GLU A 5 22.28 -1.31 -16.78
CA GLU A 5 23.31 -1.37 -15.76
C GLU A 5 22.65 -1.58 -14.37
N VAL A 6 23.05 -2.65 -13.69
CA VAL A 6 22.56 -2.94 -12.34
C VAL A 6 23.22 -1.98 -11.36
N PRO A 7 22.47 -1.23 -10.55
CA PRO A 7 23.06 -0.32 -9.57
C PRO A 7 23.99 -1.04 -8.60
N ASP A 8 25.09 -0.37 -8.23
CA ASP A 8 26.06 -0.90 -7.28
C ASP A 8 25.40 -1.30 -5.95
N GLY A 9 25.75 -2.49 -5.45
CA GLY A 9 25.21 -3.01 -4.22
C GLY A 9 23.76 -3.49 -4.28
N ALA A 10 23.16 -3.59 -5.47
CA ALA A 10 21.79 -4.07 -5.61
C ALA A 10 21.63 -5.47 -5.05
N ILE A 11 20.76 -5.62 -4.06
CA ILE A 11 20.27 -6.90 -3.54
C ILE A 11 19.12 -7.37 -4.44
N PHE A 12 18.22 -6.46 -4.79
CA PHE A 12 17.15 -6.64 -5.77
C PHE A 12 17.02 -5.36 -6.60
N TYR A 13 16.89 -5.52 -7.89
CA TYR A 13 16.62 -4.42 -8.83
C TYR A 13 15.72 -4.92 -9.96
N SER A 14 14.68 -4.16 -10.29
CA SER A 14 13.80 -4.44 -11.42
C SER A 14 13.20 -3.16 -11.97
N THR A 15 13.30 -2.99 -13.27
CA THR A 15 12.63 -1.94 -14.07
C THR A 15 11.38 -2.48 -14.77
N PHE A 16 11.08 -3.77 -14.60
CA PHE A 16 9.99 -4.47 -15.27
C PHE A 16 10.08 -4.49 -16.80
N ASP A 17 11.26 -4.27 -17.38
CA ASP A 17 11.48 -3.92 -18.79
C ASP A 17 12.12 -5.02 -19.66
N LYS A 18 11.90 -6.29 -19.36
CA LYS A 18 12.43 -7.39 -20.18
C LYS A 18 11.87 -7.36 -21.60
N GLU A 19 10.56 -7.13 -21.75
CA GLU A 19 9.84 -6.98 -23.00
C GLU A 19 8.72 -5.95 -22.83
N LEU A 20 8.40 -5.18 -23.87
CA LEU A 20 7.36 -4.15 -23.78
C LEU A 20 5.96 -4.77 -23.70
N ALA A 21 5.22 -4.39 -22.67
CA ALA A 21 3.82 -4.70 -22.57
C ALA A 21 3.02 -4.04 -23.69
N SER A 22 2.04 -4.75 -24.22
CA SER A 22 1.13 -4.28 -25.26
C SER A 22 -0.28 -4.79 -24.99
N GLN A 23 -1.27 -4.03 -25.40
CA GLN A 23 -2.67 -4.46 -25.35
C GLN A 23 -2.98 -5.69 -26.23
N THR A 24 -2.03 -6.09 -27.10
CA THR A 24 -2.16 -7.33 -27.87
C THR A 24 -1.90 -8.58 -27.05
N PHE A 25 -1.26 -8.46 -25.87
CA PHE A 25 -1.04 -9.58 -24.97
C PHE A 25 -2.21 -9.80 -23.98
N GLY A 26 -3.07 -8.79 -23.81
CA GLY A 26 -4.23 -8.88 -22.91
C GLY A 26 -5.53 -9.26 -23.62
N ASP A 27 -6.46 -9.80 -22.86
CA ASP A 27 -7.77 -10.19 -23.36
C ASP A 27 -8.61 -8.97 -23.77
N GLY A 28 -9.27 -9.05 -24.92
CA GLY A 28 -10.19 -8.01 -25.39
C GLY A 28 -9.56 -6.64 -25.65
N GLY A 29 -8.25 -6.58 -25.93
CA GLY A 29 -7.53 -5.33 -26.20
C GLY A 29 -7.23 -4.51 -24.93
N GLN A 30 -7.31 -5.14 -23.75
CA GLN A 30 -6.87 -4.53 -22.49
C GLN A 30 -5.37 -4.71 -22.28
N TRP A 31 -4.79 -3.95 -21.35
CA TRP A 31 -3.43 -4.22 -20.91
C TRP A 31 -3.35 -5.60 -20.25
N PRO A 32 -2.29 -6.39 -20.50
CA PRO A 32 -2.18 -7.74 -19.96
C PRO A 32 -2.08 -7.72 -18.43
N PHE A 33 -2.78 -8.65 -17.79
CA PHE A 33 -2.49 -8.98 -16.40
C PHE A 33 -1.12 -9.66 -16.30
N LEU A 34 -0.50 -9.59 -15.12
CA LEU A 34 0.86 -10.08 -14.92
C LEU A 34 1.03 -11.59 -15.14
N ASP A 35 -0.03 -12.36 -15.01
CA ASP A 35 -0.09 -13.80 -15.33
C ASP A 35 -0.27 -14.09 -16.83
N GLN A 36 -0.62 -13.10 -17.63
CA GLN A 36 -0.77 -13.20 -19.09
C GLN A 36 0.50 -12.79 -19.86
N PHE A 37 1.44 -12.14 -19.19
CA PHE A 37 2.61 -11.56 -19.85
C PHE A 37 3.82 -11.53 -18.90
N GLU A 38 4.83 -12.33 -19.17
CA GLU A 38 6.05 -12.44 -18.34
C GLU A 38 7.16 -11.45 -18.72
N GLY A 39 6.94 -10.63 -19.74
CA GLY A 39 7.93 -9.65 -20.21
C GLY A 39 8.27 -8.53 -19.21
N TRP A 40 7.54 -8.45 -18.11
CA TRP A 40 7.84 -7.56 -16.98
C TRP A 40 8.89 -8.13 -16.01
N ILE A 41 9.26 -9.43 -16.12
CA ILE A 41 10.18 -10.07 -15.17
C ILE A 41 11.62 -9.89 -15.63
N ASN A 42 12.35 -8.94 -15.03
CA ASN A 42 13.75 -8.67 -15.34
C ASN A 42 14.64 -8.46 -14.11
N HIS A 43 14.23 -8.98 -12.95
CA HIS A 43 14.96 -8.74 -11.71
C HIS A 43 16.42 -9.20 -11.77
N LYS A 44 17.30 -8.39 -11.19
CA LYS A 44 18.76 -8.58 -11.07
C LYS A 44 19.20 -8.24 -9.63
N GLY A 45 20.36 -8.70 -9.22
CA GLY A 45 20.94 -8.40 -7.91
C GLY A 45 21.48 -9.60 -7.18
N SER A 46 22.10 -9.41 -6.04
CA SER A 46 22.74 -10.46 -5.26
C SER A 46 21.76 -11.39 -4.51
N GLY A 47 20.52 -10.92 -4.26
CA GLY A 47 19.50 -11.62 -3.49
C GLY A 47 18.42 -12.32 -4.32
N VAL A 48 18.55 -12.41 -5.64
CA VAL A 48 17.43 -12.77 -6.52
C VAL A 48 17.30 -14.26 -6.87
N ALA A 49 18.19 -15.11 -6.40
CA ALA A 49 18.24 -16.51 -6.83
C ALA A 49 16.92 -17.30 -6.65
N ASN A 50 16.12 -16.95 -5.64
CA ASN A 50 14.85 -17.59 -5.33
C ASN A 50 13.65 -16.65 -5.42
N VAL A 51 13.80 -15.48 -6.03
CA VAL A 51 12.73 -14.50 -6.14
C VAL A 51 11.54 -15.08 -6.89
N ALA A 52 10.38 -14.89 -6.32
CA ALA A 52 9.09 -15.20 -6.91
C ALA A 52 8.15 -13.98 -6.71
N TYR A 53 6.98 -14.04 -7.31
CA TYR A 53 6.01 -12.97 -7.23
C TYR A 53 4.63 -13.53 -6.89
N ASP A 54 3.88 -12.75 -6.10
CA ASP A 54 2.47 -12.98 -5.86
C ASP A 54 1.74 -11.64 -6.05
N PHE A 55 0.59 -11.67 -6.71
CA PHE A 55 -0.12 -10.45 -7.06
C PHE A 55 -1.62 -10.70 -7.25
N LYS A 56 -2.39 -9.66 -7.07
CA LYS A 56 -3.83 -9.68 -7.31
C LYS A 56 -4.26 -8.48 -8.14
N SER A 57 -4.91 -8.74 -9.29
CA SER A 57 -5.51 -7.71 -10.15
C SER A 57 -4.53 -6.64 -10.62
N MET A 58 -3.32 -7.05 -11.00
CA MET A 58 -2.23 -6.20 -11.45
C MET A 58 -2.03 -6.34 -12.95
N SER A 59 -1.66 -5.25 -13.64
CA SER A 59 -1.33 -5.28 -15.06
C SER A 59 0.00 -4.60 -15.36
N ALA A 60 0.70 -5.10 -16.40
CA ALA A 60 1.87 -4.42 -16.95
C ALA A 60 1.42 -3.44 -18.04
N ARG A 61 1.94 -2.21 -18.00
CA ARG A 61 1.54 -1.14 -18.92
C ARG A 61 2.74 -0.32 -19.36
N THR A 62 2.67 0.22 -20.58
CA THR A 62 3.67 1.17 -21.11
C THR A 62 3.16 2.61 -21.19
N ASN A 63 1.87 2.84 -20.89
CA ASN A 63 1.34 4.19 -20.79
C ASN A 63 1.75 4.80 -19.44
N GLN A 64 1.84 6.13 -19.36
CA GLN A 64 2.34 6.85 -18.19
C GLN A 64 3.77 6.45 -17.81
N SER A 65 4.68 6.55 -18.78
CA SER A 65 6.09 6.19 -18.60
C SER A 65 6.76 6.97 -17.47
N SER A 66 7.57 6.29 -16.66
CA SER A 66 8.43 6.90 -15.63
C SER A 66 9.58 7.75 -16.20
N LYS A 67 9.76 7.78 -17.51
CA LYS A 67 10.74 8.61 -18.24
C LYS A 67 10.07 9.67 -19.11
N GLY A 68 8.90 10.09 -18.79
CA GLY A 68 8.16 11.12 -19.53
C GLY A 68 8.29 12.51 -18.94
N SER A 69 7.55 13.47 -19.52
CA SER A 69 7.46 14.85 -19.01
C SER A 69 6.82 14.96 -17.62
N LEU A 70 6.16 13.92 -17.17
CA LEU A 70 5.57 13.81 -15.83
C LEU A 70 6.49 13.09 -14.82
N SER A 71 7.77 12.91 -15.12
CA SER A 71 8.69 12.28 -14.19
C SER A 71 9.62 13.29 -13.53
N LEU A 72 9.71 13.21 -12.22
CA LEU A 72 10.59 14.02 -11.36
C LEU A 72 11.82 13.24 -10.89
N TYR A 73 12.07 12.07 -11.47
CA TYR A 73 13.30 11.30 -11.32
C TYR A 73 13.69 10.65 -12.67
N ASP A 74 14.92 10.18 -12.82
CA ASP A 74 15.38 9.51 -14.03
C ASP A 74 14.95 8.04 -14.02
N GLY A 75 13.70 7.78 -14.43
CA GLY A 75 13.12 6.44 -14.49
C GLY A 75 13.52 5.66 -15.73
N SER A 76 13.36 4.34 -15.71
CA SER A 76 13.65 3.45 -16.85
C SER A 76 12.70 3.66 -18.03
N GLY A 77 11.43 3.86 -17.73
CA GLY A 77 10.47 4.47 -18.62
C GLY A 77 9.76 3.60 -19.64
N LYS A 78 9.84 2.29 -19.56
CA LYS A 78 9.11 1.39 -20.48
C LYS A 78 7.85 0.84 -19.80
N ASN A 79 7.94 -0.31 -19.12
CA ASN A 79 6.81 -0.85 -18.39
C ASN A 79 6.67 -0.20 -17.02
N ASN A 80 5.46 -0.25 -16.51
CA ASN A 80 5.16 -0.03 -15.10
C ASN A 80 4.11 -1.04 -14.63
N ILE A 81 4.06 -1.31 -13.34
CA ILE A 81 3.07 -2.18 -12.72
C ILE A 81 1.92 -1.31 -12.20
N PHE A 82 0.72 -1.57 -12.70
CA PHE A 82 -0.48 -0.77 -12.46
C PHE A 82 -1.44 -1.46 -11.48
N PHE A 83 -1.84 -0.72 -10.46
CA PHE A 83 -2.80 -1.08 -9.42
C PHE A 83 -4.15 -0.45 -9.78
N SER A 84 -5.14 -1.23 -10.22
CA SER A 84 -6.38 -0.67 -10.74
C SER A 84 -7.54 -0.70 -9.77
N THR A 85 -7.76 -1.81 -9.10
CA THR A 85 -8.97 -2.02 -8.29
C THR A 85 -8.60 -2.62 -6.94
N ALA A 86 -8.92 -1.92 -5.86
CA ALA A 86 -8.70 -2.44 -4.51
C ALA A 86 -9.72 -3.54 -4.14
N PRO A 87 -9.34 -4.51 -3.31
CA PRO A 87 -7.98 -4.75 -2.83
C PRO A 87 -7.10 -5.39 -3.90
N ASN A 88 -5.96 -4.78 -4.16
CA ASN A 88 -4.94 -5.30 -5.05
C ASN A 88 -3.57 -5.21 -4.38
N TYR A 89 -2.67 -6.08 -4.75
CA TYR A 89 -1.32 -6.09 -4.23
C TYR A 89 -0.34 -6.69 -5.23
N PHE A 90 0.93 -6.31 -5.05
CA PHE A 90 2.08 -6.87 -5.73
C PHE A 90 3.16 -7.20 -4.70
N THR A 91 3.55 -8.46 -4.61
CA THR A 91 4.54 -8.95 -3.66
C THR A 91 5.77 -9.49 -4.36
N ILE A 92 6.93 -8.97 -4.02
CA ILE A 92 8.23 -9.54 -4.36
C ILE A 92 8.61 -10.47 -3.23
N GLN A 93 8.79 -11.75 -3.54
CA GLN A 93 8.97 -12.81 -2.55
C GLN A 93 10.40 -13.33 -2.53
N LYS A 94 10.86 -13.77 -1.37
CA LYS A 94 12.08 -14.56 -1.18
C LYS A 94 13.37 -13.88 -1.65
N ILE A 95 13.48 -12.57 -1.44
CA ILE A 95 14.75 -11.87 -1.64
C ILE A 95 15.71 -12.33 -0.53
N ALA A 96 16.88 -12.89 -0.89
CA ALA A 96 17.90 -13.21 0.08
C ALA A 96 18.60 -11.93 0.57
N VAL A 97 18.67 -11.72 1.87
CA VAL A 97 19.31 -10.56 2.49
C VAL A 97 20.36 -11.00 3.50
N THR A 98 21.49 -10.29 3.53
CA THR A 98 22.61 -10.54 4.47
C THR A 98 22.84 -9.35 5.40
N SER A 99 22.29 -8.19 5.09
CA SER A 99 22.29 -7.00 5.91
C SER A 99 20.92 -6.76 6.53
N GLN A 100 20.88 -6.32 7.77
CA GLN A 100 19.65 -5.88 8.43
C GLN A 100 19.33 -4.42 8.11
N ASN A 101 20.33 -3.60 7.84
CA ASN A 101 20.15 -2.21 7.46
C ASN A 101 20.01 -2.09 5.97
N LEU A 102 18.84 -1.70 5.50
CA LEU A 102 18.47 -1.69 4.10
C LEU A 102 17.86 -0.37 3.67
N ARG A 103 17.94 -0.09 2.38
CA ARG A 103 17.22 0.98 1.70
C ARG A 103 16.41 0.40 0.55
N LEU A 104 15.12 0.70 0.55
CA LEU A 104 14.22 0.47 -0.58
C LEU A 104 13.99 1.78 -1.32
N SER A 105 14.06 1.77 -2.64
CA SER A 105 13.55 2.84 -3.48
C SER A 105 12.68 2.29 -4.59
N PHE A 106 11.68 3.07 -5.01
CA PHE A 106 10.79 2.72 -6.12
C PHE A 106 10.17 3.97 -6.72
N GLY A 107 9.97 3.98 -8.02
CA GLY A 107 9.15 4.97 -8.68
C GLY A 107 7.69 4.76 -8.29
N ALA A 108 6.97 5.83 -7.97
CA ALA A 108 5.56 5.79 -7.64
C ALA A 108 4.80 6.91 -8.34
N GLN A 109 3.62 6.58 -8.87
CA GLN A 109 2.72 7.54 -9.51
C GLN A 109 1.27 7.26 -9.10
N ARG A 110 0.49 8.31 -8.94
CA ARG A 110 -0.97 8.24 -8.90
C ARG A 110 -1.53 9.06 -10.06
N TYR A 111 -2.11 8.38 -11.06
CA TYR A 111 -2.62 9.06 -12.25
C TYR A 111 -3.91 8.41 -12.74
N ALA A 112 -4.96 9.24 -12.88
CA ALA A 112 -6.15 8.94 -13.65
C ALA A 112 -6.37 10.07 -14.67
N GLN A 113 -6.74 9.73 -15.90
CA GLN A 113 -6.99 10.73 -16.94
C GLN A 113 -8.06 11.73 -16.47
N GLY A 114 -7.73 13.02 -16.55
CA GLY A 114 -8.62 14.11 -16.10
C GLY A 114 -8.68 14.31 -14.59
N ALA A 115 -7.95 13.55 -13.80
CA ALA A 115 -7.87 13.72 -12.35
C ALA A 115 -6.75 14.68 -11.94
N THR A 116 -7.00 15.46 -10.89
CA THR A 116 -6.04 16.39 -10.28
C THR A 116 -5.53 15.89 -8.93
N ASN A 117 -5.65 14.59 -8.69
CA ASN A 117 -5.35 14.01 -7.38
C ASN A 117 -3.85 13.79 -7.21
N THR A 118 -3.30 14.29 -6.11
CA THR A 118 -1.95 14.00 -5.65
C THR A 118 -1.84 12.57 -5.10
N PHE A 119 -0.62 12.10 -4.89
CA PHE A 119 -0.35 10.79 -4.31
C PHE A 119 -0.74 10.76 -2.82
N ILE A 120 -1.50 9.76 -2.40
CA ILE A 120 -1.92 9.58 -1.01
C ILE A 120 -1.20 8.38 -0.42
N LYS A 121 -0.25 8.62 0.48
CA LYS A 121 0.57 7.57 1.10
C LYS A 121 -0.27 6.56 1.90
N SER A 122 -1.34 7.00 2.57
CA SER A 122 -2.22 6.12 3.32
C SER A 122 -3.02 5.14 2.45
N ASP A 123 -3.19 5.47 1.16
CA ASP A 123 -3.88 4.62 0.19
C ASP A 123 -2.93 3.61 -0.49
N PHE A 124 -1.64 3.82 -0.36
CA PHE A 124 -0.62 2.97 -0.98
C PHE A 124 0.43 2.57 0.05
N VAL A 125 0.31 1.34 0.54
CA VAL A 125 1.08 0.86 1.69
C VAL A 125 2.13 -0.15 1.24
N VAL A 126 3.33 -0.03 1.79
CA VAL A 126 4.39 -1.03 1.63
C VAL A 126 4.60 -1.74 2.95
N ARG A 127 4.60 -3.08 2.93
CA ARG A 127 4.85 -3.92 4.10
C ARG A 127 5.95 -4.92 3.83
N LEU A 128 6.64 -5.32 4.87
CA LEU A 128 7.74 -6.27 4.84
C LEU A 128 7.38 -7.54 5.62
N SER A 129 7.94 -8.66 5.21
CA SER A 129 7.81 -9.93 5.93
C SER A 129 9.06 -10.78 5.75
N ALA A 130 9.36 -11.64 6.73
CA ALA A 130 10.43 -12.64 6.61
C ALA A 130 9.95 -13.98 6.04
N ASP A 131 8.66 -14.26 6.11
CA ASP A 131 8.06 -15.57 5.78
C ASP A 131 6.86 -15.49 4.80
N GLY A 132 6.40 -14.27 4.48
CA GLY A 132 5.23 -14.01 3.66
C GLY A 132 3.89 -14.20 4.37
N GLN A 133 3.90 -14.42 5.69
CA GLN A 133 2.71 -14.62 6.52
C GLN A 133 2.54 -13.52 7.58
N LEU A 134 3.61 -13.27 8.34
CA LEU A 134 3.64 -12.22 9.36
C LEU A 134 4.19 -10.92 8.75
N TRP A 135 3.30 -9.98 8.50
CA TRP A 135 3.64 -8.70 7.88
C TRP A 135 3.98 -7.64 8.92
N SER A 136 4.83 -6.70 8.54
CA SER A 136 5.22 -5.58 9.39
C SER A 136 4.14 -4.50 9.42
N GLN A 137 4.30 -3.54 10.32
CA GLN A 137 3.68 -2.21 10.17
C GLN A 137 4.03 -1.62 8.80
N ALA A 138 3.30 -0.59 8.37
CA ALA A 138 3.59 0.12 7.13
C ALA A 138 5.03 0.66 7.13
N LEU A 139 5.73 0.48 6.02
CA LEU A 139 7.04 1.06 5.79
C LEU A 139 6.89 2.58 5.60
N ASP A 140 7.63 3.36 6.36
CA ASP A 140 7.65 4.80 6.24
C ASP A 140 8.59 5.20 5.09
N TYR A 141 8.01 5.44 3.93
CA TYR A 141 8.71 5.96 2.76
C TYR A 141 8.36 7.42 2.52
N ASP A 142 9.24 8.15 1.89
CA ASP A 142 8.99 9.54 1.49
C ASP A 142 9.54 9.84 0.08
N PHE A 143 9.15 10.98 -0.45
CA PHE A 143 9.58 11.49 -1.75
C PHE A 143 10.65 12.59 -1.64
N GLY A 144 11.21 12.79 -0.46
CA GLY A 144 12.15 13.86 -0.21
C GLY A 144 11.50 15.25 -0.35
N SER A 145 12.27 16.20 -0.84
CA SER A 145 11.81 17.59 -1.04
C SER A 145 11.11 17.84 -2.37
N VAL A 146 10.78 16.79 -3.13
CA VAL A 146 10.12 16.92 -4.42
C VAL A 146 8.65 17.32 -4.22
N ALA A 147 8.20 18.34 -4.96
CA ALA A 147 6.83 18.84 -4.88
C ALA A 147 5.81 17.75 -5.19
N ASP A 148 4.65 17.82 -4.53
CA ASP A 148 3.55 16.88 -4.74
C ASP A 148 2.60 17.42 -5.82
N GLU A 149 2.95 17.19 -7.08
CA GLU A 149 2.14 17.59 -8.21
C GLU A 149 1.26 16.43 -8.70
N PRO A 150 0.03 16.71 -9.12
CA PRO A 150 -0.89 15.67 -9.59
C PRO A 150 -0.35 14.88 -10.78
N GLY A 151 -0.36 13.55 -10.66
CA GLY A 151 -0.04 12.63 -11.75
C GLY A 151 1.44 12.50 -12.09
N GLU A 152 2.34 13.09 -11.31
CA GLU A 152 3.77 12.98 -11.54
C GLU A 152 4.39 11.73 -10.90
N TRP A 153 5.39 11.19 -11.58
CA TRP A 153 6.26 10.17 -11.04
C TRP A 153 7.27 10.76 -10.07
N ARG A 154 7.37 10.17 -8.90
CA ARG A 154 8.38 10.51 -7.90
C ARG A 154 9.10 9.28 -7.42
N LEU A 155 10.36 9.42 -7.02
CA LEU A 155 11.12 8.35 -6.39
C LEU A 155 10.80 8.32 -4.89
N ALA A 156 10.17 7.25 -4.46
CA ALA A 156 9.98 6.97 -3.04
C ALA A 156 11.23 6.29 -2.48
N THR A 157 11.60 6.63 -1.26
CA THR A 157 12.73 6.01 -0.54
C THR A 157 12.35 5.69 0.90
N ALA A 158 12.83 4.57 1.41
CA ALA A 158 12.68 4.17 2.79
C ALA A 158 13.97 3.54 3.32
N ASP A 159 14.48 4.03 4.44
CA ASP A 159 15.53 3.40 5.20
C ASP A 159 14.94 2.63 6.39
N PHE A 160 15.35 1.38 6.57
CA PHE A 160 14.80 0.54 7.62
C PHE A 160 15.82 -0.46 8.15
N THR A 161 15.50 -1.01 9.33
CA THR A 161 16.31 -2.03 10.00
C THR A 161 15.45 -3.26 10.28
N LEU A 162 15.84 -4.39 9.72
CA LEU A 162 15.18 -5.69 9.94
C LEU A 162 15.57 -6.28 11.32
N PRO A 163 14.73 -7.12 11.91
CA PRO A 163 15.10 -7.93 13.07
C PRO A 163 16.37 -8.73 12.81
N ALA A 164 17.19 -8.89 13.83
CA ALA A 164 18.44 -9.67 13.75
C ALA A 164 18.16 -11.10 13.28
N GLY A 165 19.01 -11.60 12.36
CA GLY A 165 18.88 -12.94 11.81
C GLY A 165 17.88 -13.07 10.66
N THR A 166 17.23 -12.00 10.22
CA THR A 166 16.41 -12.03 9.01
C THR A 166 17.30 -12.30 7.79
N GLY A 167 17.10 -13.44 7.14
CA GLY A 167 17.85 -13.86 5.96
C GLY A 167 17.04 -13.86 4.67
N THR A 168 15.73 -13.67 4.78
CA THR A 168 14.79 -13.62 3.64
C THR A 168 13.83 -12.45 3.81
N LEU A 169 13.55 -11.75 2.73
CA LEU A 169 12.66 -10.61 2.71
C LEU A 169 11.57 -10.78 1.66
N TYR A 170 10.35 -10.43 2.03
CA TYR A 170 9.19 -10.24 1.17
C TYR A 170 8.81 -8.76 1.23
N ILE A 171 8.54 -8.15 0.08
CA ILE A 171 8.11 -6.76 -0.03
C ILE A 171 6.74 -6.75 -0.69
N LYS A 172 5.73 -6.25 -0.01
CA LYS A 172 4.37 -6.16 -0.53
C LYS A 172 3.95 -4.71 -0.67
N PHE A 173 3.52 -4.37 -1.88
CA PHE A 173 2.88 -3.11 -2.22
C PHE A 173 1.37 -3.35 -2.28
N GLU A 174 0.60 -2.55 -1.57
CA GLU A 174 -0.86 -2.68 -1.47
C GLU A 174 -1.54 -1.33 -1.73
N ALA A 175 -2.52 -1.31 -2.64
CA ALA A 175 -3.41 -0.17 -2.75
C ALA A 175 -4.67 -0.44 -1.92
N LYS A 176 -4.97 0.41 -0.94
CA LYS A 176 -6.16 0.31 -0.09
C LYS A 176 -7.43 0.76 -0.80
N MET A 177 -7.30 1.64 -1.78
CA MET A 177 -8.41 2.22 -2.54
C MET A 177 -8.16 2.08 -4.04
N SER A 178 -9.18 2.20 -4.88
CA SER A 178 -9.06 2.29 -6.34
C SER A 178 -8.38 3.61 -6.73
N SER A 179 -7.08 3.68 -6.52
CA SER A 179 -6.31 4.91 -6.55
C SER A 179 -5.48 5.08 -7.82
N VAL A 180 -5.57 4.14 -8.77
CA VAL A 180 -4.83 4.18 -10.03
C VAL A 180 -3.33 4.42 -9.86
N ASN A 181 -2.75 3.79 -8.85
CA ASN A 181 -1.32 3.85 -8.56
C ASN A 181 -0.51 3.00 -9.53
N ARG A 182 0.76 3.37 -9.68
CA ARG A 182 1.77 2.61 -10.42
C ARG A 182 3.07 2.59 -9.65
N ILE A 183 3.83 1.52 -9.86
CA ILE A 183 5.23 1.44 -9.42
C ILE A 183 6.13 1.12 -10.61
N ASP A 184 7.38 1.56 -10.49
CA ASP A 184 8.48 1.27 -11.41
C ASP A 184 9.82 1.30 -10.67
N ASP A 185 10.90 0.83 -11.30
CA ASP A 185 12.28 0.99 -10.83
C ASP A 185 12.51 0.57 -9.36
N VAL A 186 12.06 -0.62 -8.99
CA VAL A 186 12.20 -1.11 -7.61
C VAL A 186 13.65 -1.51 -7.35
N LEU A 187 14.28 -0.90 -6.35
CA LEU A 187 15.67 -1.16 -5.95
C LEU A 187 15.77 -1.37 -4.44
N LEU A 188 16.38 -2.47 -4.03
CA LEU A 188 16.77 -2.76 -2.65
C LEU A 188 18.29 -2.83 -2.55
N THR A 189 18.87 -2.06 -1.65
CA THR A 189 20.32 -2.01 -1.38
C THR A 189 20.61 -2.12 0.11
N PRO A 190 21.84 -2.44 0.53
CA PRO A 190 22.30 -2.13 1.87
C PRO A 190 22.11 -0.63 2.16
N GLY A 191 21.78 -0.31 3.41
CA GLY A 191 21.54 1.06 3.88
C GLY A 191 22.17 1.32 5.24
N ASN A 192 21.89 2.48 5.80
CA ASN A 192 22.43 2.90 7.11
C ASN A 192 21.52 2.53 8.29
N GLY A 193 20.37 1.90 8.00
CA GLY A 193 19.31 1.66 8.96
C GLY A 193 18.33 2.84 9.05
N GLY A 194 17.20 2.59 9.68
CA GLY A 194 16.10 3.55 9.79
C GLY A 194 14.97 3.01 10.64
N GLN A 195 13.75 3.02 10.09
CA GLN A 195 12.59 2.49 10.78
C GLN A 195 12.85 1.04 11.26
N ALA A 196 12.70 0.79 12.56
CA ALA A 196 12.79 -0.57 13.10
C ALA A 196 11.57 -1.38 12.65
N ILE A 197 11.82 -2.50 11.98
CA ILE A 197 10.76 -3.38 11.47
C ILE A 197 10.40 -4.43 12.51
N GLU A 198 9.11 -4.60 12.75
CA GLU A 198 8.56 -5.64 13.63
C GLU A 198 7.57 -6.48 12.82
N PHE A 199 7.86 -7.77 12.64
CA PHE A 199 6.97 -8.69 11.93
C PHE A 199 5.83 -9.17 12.83
N GLY A 200 4.62 -9.29 12.26
CA GLY A 200 3.43 -9.73 12.97
C GLY A 200 2.84 -8.69 13.92
N LYS A 201 3.34 -7.46 13.86
CA LYS A 201 2.72 -6.35 14.58
C LYS A 201 1.55 -5.82 13.74
N GLU A 202 0.34 -6.04 14.23
CA GLU A 202 -0.83 -5.37 13.67
C GLU A 202 -0.67 -3.85 13.87
N GLU A 203 -1.01 -3.08 12.85
CA GLU A 203 -1.11 -1.62 13.03
C GLU A 203 -2.26 -1.36 13.99
N GLU A 204 -1.95 -0.79 15.13
CA GLU A 204 -3.01 -0.27 16.00
C GLU A 204 -3.70 0.87 15.26
N THR A 205 -5.01 0.74 15.05
CA THR A 205 -5.81 1.84 14.53
C THR A 205 -5.70 3.02 15.48
N PRO A 206 -5.24 4.20 15.04
CA PRO A 206 -5.10 5.34 15.93
C PRO A 206 -6.46 5.73 16.53
N LEU A 207 -6.46 6.13 17.77
CA LEU A 207 -7.65 6.64 18.43
C LEU A 207 -8.03 7.99 17.78
N SER A 208 -9.26 8.06 17.27
CA SER A 208 -9.86 9.27 16.70
C SER A 208 -10.98 9.78 17.57
N THR A 209 -11.26 11.07 17.52
CA THR A 209 -12.49 11.61 18.10
C THR A 209 -13.69 11.30 17.21
N ILE A 210 -14.88 11.25 17.77
CA ILE A 210 -16.11 11.00 17.00
C ILE A 210 -16.32 12.11 15.94
N ALA A 211 -15.98 13.36 16.24
CA ALA A 211 -16.06 14.46 15.26
C ALA A 211 -15.15 14.23 14.07
N GLU A 212 -13.92 13.77 14.28
CA GLU A 212 -12.98 13.42 13.19
C GLU A 212 -13.54 12.29 12.33
N VAL A 213 -14.04 11.22 12.95
CA VAL A 213 -14.67 10.10 12.23
C VAL A 213 -15.87 10.56 11.42
N LEU A 214 -16.72 11.42 11.95
CA LEU A 214 -17.90 11.94 11.23
C LEU A 214 -17.53 12.80 10.02
N ALA A 215 -16.39 13.50 10.07
CA ALA A 215 -15.88 14.32 8.99
C ALA A 215 -15.06 13.54 7.95
N ALA A 216 -14.53 12.38 8.30
CA ALA A 216 -13.64 11.56 7.48
C ALA A 216 -14.41 10.78 6.38
N PRO A 217 -13.76 10.14 5.39
CA PRO A 217 -14.40 9.23 4.42
C PRO A 217 -15.12 8.04 5.09
N ILE A 218 -16.08 7.44 4.39
CA ILE A 218 -16.68 6.14 4.74
C ILE A 218 -15.84 4.99 4.15
N ASP A 219 -16.14 3.76 4.57
CA ASP A 219 -15.45 2.52 4.16
C ASP A 219 -13.98 2.43 4.61
N GLU A 220 -13.58 3.27 5.56
CA GLU A 220 -12.29 3.21 6.24
C GLU A 220 -12.46 2.79 7.70
N VAL A 221 -11.39 2.19 8.25
CA VAL A 221 -11.35 1.71 9.64
C VAL A 221 -10.94 2.84 10.57
N TYR A 222 -11.74 3.06 11.61
CA TYR A 222 -11.47 4.03 12.67
C TYR A 222 -11.61 3.37 14.04
N LYS A 223 -10.99 3.98 15.04
CA LYS A 223 -11.10 3.58 16.45
C LYS A 223 -11.52 4.78 17.26
N VAL A 224 -12.58 4.63 18.06
CA VAL A 224 -13.07 5.67 18.97
C VAL A 224 -13.28 5.11 20.36
N GLU A 225 -13.16 5.96 21.36
CA GLU A 225 -13.57 5.66 22.74
C GLU A 225 -14.72 6.57 23.15
N GLY A 226 -15.65 6.02 23.92
CA GLY A 226 -16.76 6.81 24.39
C GLY A 226 -17.65 6.07 25.39
N GLN A 227 -18.77 6.69 25.74
CA GLN A 227 -19.78 6.12 26.61
C GLN A 227 -21.05 5.79 25.81
N VAL A 228 -21.62 4.62 26.08
CA VAL A 228 -22.92 4.23 25.53
C VAL A 228 -24.01 5.11 26.13
N ILE A 229 -24.74 5.83 25.30
CA ILE A 229 -25.82 6.74 25.72
C ILE A 229 -27.20 6.28 25.29
N GLY A 230 -27.29 5.25 24.47
CA GLY A 230 -28.55 4.66 24.02
C GLY A 230 -28.32 3.31 23.38
N THR A 231 -29.30 2.40 23.53
CA THR A 231 -29.23 1.04 22.99
C THR A 231 -30.51 0.66 22.26
N HIS A 232 -30.35 -0.17 21.22
CA HIS A 232 -31.43 -0.78 20.47
C HIS A 232 -31.01 -2.20 20.04
N SER A 233 -31.92 -3.07 19.70
CA SER A 233 -31.61 -4.46 19.31
C SER A 233 -30.67 -4.62 18.13
N LYS A 234 -30.47 -3.58 17.34
CA LYS A 234 -29.59 -3.55 16.16
C LYS A 234 -28.34 -2.70 16.33
N GLY A 235 -28.13 -2.11 17.51
CA GLY A 235 -26.96 -1.26 17.73
C GLY A 235 -27.07 -0.37 18.95
N PHE A 236 -26.07 0.48 19.12
CA PHE A 236 -25.99 1.40 20.26
C PHE A 236 -25.33 2.73 19.85
N LEU A 237 -25.59 3.77 20.60
CA LEU A 237 -25.01 5.10 20.40
C LEU A 237 -23.84 5.28 21.36
N VAL A 238 -22.68 5.65 20.79
CA VAL A 238 -21.48 6.01 21.54
C VAL A 238 -21.27 7.51 21.46
N LYS A 239 -20.97 8.12 22.61
CA LYS A 239 -20.70 9.55 22.74
C LYS A 239 -19.33 9.77 23.37
N ASP A 240 -18.56 10.67 22.80
CA ASP A 240 -17.38 11.30 23.42
C ASP A 240 -17.64 12.80 23.69
N ALA A 241 -16.57 13.57 23.98
CA ALA A 241 -16.67 15.01 24.18
C ALA A 241 -16.99 15.80 22.90
N THR A 242 -16.80 15.18 21.72
CA THR A 242 -16.83 15.84 20.39
C THR A 242 -18.08 15.50 19.58
N GLY A 243 -18.73 14.37 19.86
CA GLY A 243 -19.88 13.95 19.07
C GLY A 243 -20.55 12.66 19.57
N THR A 244 -21.47 12.18 18.74
CA THR A 244 -22.18 10.90 18.94
C THR A 244 -22.23 10.17 17.61
N ILE A 245 -21.97 8.85 17.63
CA ILE A 245 -22.01 7.99 16.46
C ILE A 245 -22.81 6.70 16.76
N LEU A 246 -23.50 6.18 15.76
CA LEU A 246 -24.18 4.89 15.84
C LEU A 246 -23.18 3.76 15.55
N VAL A 247 -23.22 2.73 16.35
CA VAL A 247 -22.57 1.44 16.10
C VAL A 247 -23.66 0.42 15.74
N PHE A 248 -23.65 -0.03 14.48
CA PHE A 248 -24.59 -1.04 14.01
C PHE A 248 -24.02 -2.44 14.31
N LYS A 249 -24.50 -3.03 15.41
CA LYS A 249 -24.06 -4.36 15.89
C LYS A 249 -25.23 -5.07 16.58
N LYS A 250 -25.72 -6.15 15.97
CA LYS A 250 -26.77 -6.97 16.55
C LYS A 250 -26.22 -7.77 17.74
N ASN A 251 -27.05 -8.00 18.74
CA ASN A 251 -26.72 -8.80 19.94
C ASN A 251 -25.46 -8.27 20.67
N HIS A 252 -25.29 -6.97 20.73
CA HIS A 252 -24.09 -6.31 21.25
C HIS A 252 -23.92 -6.42 22.77
N GLY A 253 -24.98 -6.69 23.53
CA GLY A 253 -24.93 -6.82 25.01
C GLY A 253 -24.61 -5.53 25.77
N MET A 254 -24.53 -4.38 25.12
CA MET A 254 -24.17 -3.09 25.72
C MET A 254 -25.34 -2.51 26.49
N THR A 255 -25.05 -1.79 27.58
CA THR A 255 -25.98 -1.04 28.40
C THR A 255 -25.63 0.44 28.45
N VAL A 256 -26.60 1.31 28.67
CA VAL A 256 -26.37 2.74 28.83
C VAL A 256 -25.44 3.00 30.01
N GLY A 257 -24.39 3.76 29.81
CA GLY A 257 -23.37 4.05 30.81
C GLY A 257 -22.05 3.28 30.61
N ASP A 258 -22.07 2.20 29.83
CA ASP A 258 -20.82 1.45 29.50
C ASP A 258 -19.81 2.33 28.83
N LYS A 259 -18.53 2.18 29.20
CA LYS A 259 -17.39 2.74 28.47
C LYS A 259 -16.93 1.72 27.45
N VAL A 260 -16.80 2.13 26.21
CA VAL A 260 -16.47 1.25 25.10
C VAL A 260 -15.38 1.85 24.24
N THR A 261 -14.56 0.97 23.67
CA THR A 261 -13.72 1.24 22.51
C THR A 261 -14.36 0.54 21.33
N VAL A 262 -14.59 1.27 20.25
CA VAL A 262 -15.16 0.74 19.01
C VAL A 262 -14.13 0.90 17.91
N GLU A 263 -13.80 -0.20 17.24
CA GLU A 263 -12.92 -0.22 16.09
C GLU A 263 -13.61 -0.94 14.93
N GLY A 264 -13.58 -0.34 13.74
CA GLY A 264 -14.18 -0.93 12.56
C GLY A 264 -14.37 0.04 11.41
N ALA A 265 -14.84 -0.49 10.29
CA ALA A 265 -15.14 0.31 9.11
C ALA A 265 -16.44 1.11 9.30
N THR A 266 -16.42 2.35 8.84
CA THR A 266 -17.63 3.18 8.79
C THR A 266 -18.41 2.95 7.52
N SER A 267 -19.70 3.17 7.58
CA SER A 267 -20.63 3.12 6.45
C SER A 267 -21.65 4.25 6.57
N GLU A 268 -22.46 4.45 5.53
CA GLU A 268 -23.56 5.40 5.57
C GLU A 268 -24.89 4.66 5.43
N TYR A 269 -25.85 5.00 6.27
CA TYR A 269 -27.21 4.53 6.17
C TYR A 269 -28.22 5.67 6.46
N GLY A 270 -29.12 5.91 5.50
CA GLY A 270 -30.12 6.98 5.63
C GLY A 270 -29.55 8.39 5.80
N GLY A 271 -28.38 8.66 5.21
CA GLY A 271 -27.67 9.94 5.32
C GLY A 271 -26.90 10.12 6.63
N MET A 272 -26.77 9.08 7.44
CA MET A 272 -25.99 9.11 8.67
C MET A 272 -24.80 8.15 8.61
N LYS A 273 -23.63 8.64 8.99
CA LYS A 273 -22.43 7.82 9.15
C LYS A 273 -22.55 6.98 10.43
N GLN A 274 -22.15 5.72 10.34
CA GLN A 274 -22.16 4.76 11.43
C GLN A 274 -20.99 3.80 11.33
N PHE A 275 -20.61 3.14 12.43
CA PHE A 275 -19.79 1.94 12.37
C PHE A 275 -20.63 0.77 11.86
N GLY A 276 -20.06 -0.05 10.97
CA GLY A 276 -20.72 -1.21 10.37
C GLY A 276 -20.85 -2.41 11.30
N GLU A 277 -21.54 -3.47 10.86
CA GLU A 277 -21.84 -4.68 11.65
C GLU A 277 -20.60 -5.50 12.05
N THR A 278 -19.47 -5.31 11.37
CA THR A 278 -18.20 -6.01 11.64
C THR A 278 -17.33 -5.28 12.65
N SER A 279 -17.78 -4.17 13.22
CA SER A 279 -17.02 -3.40 14.21
C SER A 279 -16.89 -4.15 15.53
N GLU A 280 -15.70 -4.14 16.14
CA GLU A 280 -15.35 -4.73 17.44
C GLU A 280 -15.37 -3.69 18.55
#